data_66a96c5483a76ca33d66338379c4f851
#
_entry.id   66a96c5483a76ca33d66338379c4f851
#
_cell.length_a   1.000
_cell.length_b   1.000
_cell.length_c   1.000
_cell.angle_alpha   90.00
_cell.angle_beta   90.00
_cell.angle_gamma   90.00
#
_symmetry.space_group_name_H-M   'P 1'
#
loop_
_entity.id
_entity.type
_entity.pdbx_description
1 polymer ?
#
loop_
_entity_poly.entity_id
_entity_poly.type
_entity_poly.pdbx_seq_one_letter_code
_entity_poly.pdbx_strand_id
1 'polypeptide(L)'
;CVXETAPGPANIILFALGCTQKFRVSIPFILSVVLSKQLIIWPIGFSLLLINDLIDQYSSIMMILSIIFISWIGYKIIFMDLSVKKKSTIWAPRFYHGLLVHPLNPKAWMMITLAFTAFQSQGISSETIPTIAMIFLLIQLIFHSAWFWFGSLVRRADLSEKNSRIVKIALLISLIASIVFSYY
;
A
#
# COMPACT_ATOMS: atom_id res chain seq x y z
N CYS A 1 10.78 -9.87 0.31
CA CYS A 1 9.34 -9.98 0.64
C CYS A 1 8.94 -9.40 1.99
N VAL A 2 9.89 -9.22 2.91
CA VAL A 2 9.63 -8.58 4.23
C VAL A 2 8.99 -7.17 4.10
N UNK A 3 9.19 -6.60 3.27
CA UNK A 3 8.72 -5.38 3.01
C UNK A 3 7.31 -5.31 2.75
N GLU A 4 6.87 -6.27 2.12
CA GLU A 4 5.45 -6.38 1.82
C GLU A 4 4.62 -6.70 3.06
N THR A 5 5.20 -7.36 4.05
CA THR A 5 4.50 -7.69 5.29
C THR A 5 4.43 -6.52 6.27
N ALA A 6 5.34 -5.57 6.15
CA ALA A 6 5.42 -4.42 7.05
C ALA A 6 4.18 -3.51 6.92
N PRO A 7 3.80 -2.79 7.98
CA PRO A 7 2.65 -1.87 7.95
C PRO A 7 2.96 -0.61 7.11
N GLY A 8 2.95 -0.76 5.79
CA GLY A 8 3.07 0.35 4.84
C GLY A 8 1.71 0.99 4.53
N PRO A 9 1.68 2.10 3.78
CA PRO A 9 0.44 2.83 3.49
C PRO A 9 -0.67 1.96 2.90
N ALA A 10 -0.34 1.08 1.94
CA ALA A 10 -1.31 0.17 1.33
C ALA A 10 -1.96 -0.73 2.38
N ASN A 11 -1.13 -1.35 3.23
CA ASN A 11 -1.57 -2.32 4.24
C ASN A 11 -2.46 -1.66 5.30
N ILE A 12 -2.11 -0.43 5.71
CA ILE A 12 -2.87 0.34 6.69
C ILE A 12 -4.24 0.72 6.13
N ILE A 13 -4.31 1.15 4.86
CA ILE A 13 -5.60 1.46 4.20
C ILE A 13 -6.46 0.19 4.15
N LEU A 14 -5.87 -0.94 3.75
CA LEU A 14 -6.60 -2.20 3.61
C LEU A 14 -7.11 -2.71 4.98
N PHE A 15 -6.30 -2.57 6.03
CA PHE A 15 -6.74 -2.87 7.40
C PHE A 15 -7.93 -1.97 7.78
N ALA A 16 -7.80 -0.66 7.57
CA ALA A 16 -8.87 0.30 7.90
C ALA A 16 -10.16 -0.01 7.11
N LEU A 17 -10.04 -0.40 5.84
CA LEU A 17 -11.19 -0.86 5.04
C LEU A 17 -11.80 -2.13 5.63
N GLY A 18 -10.98 -3.08 6.06
CA GLY A 18 -11.47 -4.30 6.73
C GLY A 18 -12.26 -3.98 7.98
N CYS A 19 -11.82 -2.97 8.75
CA CYS A 19 -12.54 -2.52 9.94
C CYS A 19 -13.93 -1.93 9.63
N THR A 20 -14.14 -1.42 8.41
CA THR A 20 -15.34 -0.63 8.09
C THR A 20 -16.21 -1.22 6.98
N GLN A 21 -15.63 -1.98 6.07
CA GLN A 21 -16.31 -2.43 4.85
C GLN A 21 -16.40 -3.96 4.76
N LYS A 22 -17.37 -4.44 3.98
CA LYS A 22 -17.46 -5.85 3.60
C LYS A 22 -16.44 -6.14 2.49
N PHE A 23 -15.90 -7.35 2.46
CA PHE A 23 -14.88 -7.77 1.49
C PHE A 23 -15.30 -7.48 0.04
N ARG A 24 -16.54 -7.87 -0.32
CA ARG A 24 -17.04 -7.69 -1.70
C ARG A 24 -17.00 -6.23 -2.17
N VAL A 25 -17.24 -5.28 -1.26
CA VAL A 25 -17.21 -3.85 -1.59
C VAL A 25 -15.76 -3.37 -1.79
N SER A 26 -14.81 -4.01 -1.10
CA SER A 26 -13.40 -3.62 -1.11
C SER A 26 -12.59 -4.29 -2.23
N ILE A 27 -13.13 -5.32 -2.90
CA ILE A 27 -12.43 -6.04 -3.99
C ILE A 27 -11.86 -5.07 -5.04
N PRO A 28 -12.64 -4.11 -5.60
CA PRO A 28 -12.07 -3.23 -6.62
C PRO A 28 -10.86 -2.45 -6.11
N PHE A 29 -10.88 -2.00 -4.87
CA PHE A 29 -9.75 -1.27 -4.28
C PHE A 29 -8.56 -2.21 -4.06
N ILE A 30 -8.78 -3.42 -3.51
CA ILE A 30 -7.72 -4.42 -3.30
C ILE A 30 -7.01 -4.71 -4.63
N LEU A 31 -7.80 -4.98 -5.68
CA LEU A 31 -7.27 -5.26 -7.02
C LEU A 31 -6.49 -4.06 -7.57
N SER A 32 -6.99 -2.84 -7.37
CA SER A 32 -6.30 -1.65 -7.87
C SER A 32 -4.95 -1.42 -7.15
N VAL A 33 -4.86 -1.70 -5.86
CA VAL A 33 -3.60 -1.61 -5.12
C VAL A 33 -2.60 -2.65 -5.64
N VAL A 34 -3.04 -3.89 -5.88
CA VAL A 34 -2.20 -4.94 -6.49
C VAL A 34 -1.71 -4.50 -7.87
N LEU A 35 -2.63 -4.01 -8.71
CA LEU A 35 -2.29 -3.54 -10.07
C LEU A 35 -1.40 -2.31 -10.06
N SER A 36 -1.50 -1.44 -9.04
CA SER A 36 -0.70 -0.22 -8.98
C SER A 36 0.81 -0.50 -8.92
N LYS A 37 1.22 -1.63 -8.34
CA LYS A 37 2.63 -2.01 -8.34
C LYS A 37 3.11 -2.48 -9.72
N GLN A 38 2.22 -3.07 -10.51
CA GLN A 38 2.54 -3.44 -11.89
C GLN A 38 2.91 -2.20 -12.73
N LEU A 39 2.30 -1.03 -12.42
CA LEU A 39 2.63 0.23 -13.09
C LEU A 39 4.08 0.69 -12.83
N ILE A 40 4.73 0.13 -11.82
CA ILE A 40 6.15 0.39 -11.51
C ILE A 40 7.03 -0.73 -12.06
N ILE A 41 6.63 -1.98 -11.86
CA ILE A 41 7.45 -3.17 -12.21
C ILE A 41 7.79 -3.17 -13.70
N TRP A 42 6.78 -2.96 -14.58
CA TRP A 42 7.01 -3.06 -16.02
C TRP A 42 7.91 -1.94 -16.55
N PRO A 43 7.69 -0.65 -16.22
CA PRO A 43 8.62 0.40 -16.67
C PRO A 43 10.05 0.20 -16.14
N ILE A 44 10.22 -0.14 -14.86
CA ILE A 44 11.57 -0.37 -14.30
C ILE A 44 12.23 -1.56 -15.01
N GLY A 45 11.49 -2.66 -15.21
CA GLY A 45 12.02 -3.84 -15.85
C GLY A 45 12.53 -3.58 -17.27
N PHE A 46 11.81 -2.76 -18.04
CA PHE A 46 12.20 -2.44 -19.42
C PHE A 46 13.24 -1.32 -19.53
N SER A 47 13.37 -0.46 -18.52
CA SER A 47 14.18 0.77 -18.61
C SER A 47 15.08 0.96 -17.40
N LEU A 48 15.65 -0.14 -16.88
CA LEU A 48 16.39 -0.11 -15.62
C LEU A 48 17.48 0.97 -15.56
N LEU A 49 18.19 1.19 -16.67
CA LEU A 49 19.30 2.16 -16.73
C LEU A 49 18.82 3.60 -16.81
N LEU A 50 17.64 3.84 -17.44
CA LEU A 50 17.10 5.19 -17.64
C LEU A 50 16.26 5.68 -16.45
N ILE A 51 15.64 4.75 -15.75
CA ILE A 51 14.67 5.07 -14.69
C ILE A 51 15.37 5.51 -13.39
N ASN A 52 16.57 5.01 -13.10
CA ASN A 52 17.30 5.40 -11.89
C ASN A 52 17.53 6.93 -11.86
N ASP A 53 17.99 7.50 -12.97
CA ASP A 53 18.21 8.95 -13.08
C ASP A 53 16.91 9.73 -12.87
N LEU A 54 15.80 9.23 -13.43
CA LEU A 54 14.48 9.86 -13.27
C LEU A 54 13.99 9.76 -11.82
N ILE A 55 14.19 8.61 -11.17
CA ILE A 55 13.81 8.44 -9.76
C ILE A 55 14.57 9.44 -8.90
N ASP A 56 15.89 9.55 -9.10
CA ASP A 56 16.73 10.49 -8.33
C ASP A 56 16.30 11.94 -8.58
N GLN A 57 16.07 12.30 -9.85
CA GLN A 57 15.65 13.65 -10.24
C GLN A 57 14.30 14.04 -9.62
N TYR A 58 13.34 13.11 -9.59
CA TYR A 58 11.97 13.41 -9.15
C TYR A 58 11.66 12.91 -7.73
N SER A 59 12.65 12.36 -7.01
CA SER A 59 12.47 11.79 -5.66
C SER A 59 11.81 12.78 -4.69
N SER A 60 12.24 14.06 -4.72
CA SER A 60 11.68 15.10 -3.84
C SER A 60 10.20 15.38 -4.14
N ILE A 61 9.83 15.41 -5.43
CA ILE A 61 8.43 15.62 -5.85
C ILE A 61 7.60 14.41 -5.43
N MET A 62 8.10 13.19 -5.67
CA MET A 62 7.42 11.96 -5.26
C MET A 62 7.23 11.92 -3.74
N MET A 63 8.22 12.37 -2.98
CA MET A 63 8.15 12.46 -1.52
C MET A 63 7.02 13.40 -1.09
N ILE A 64 6.96 14.61 -1.66
CA ILE A 64 5.93 15.61 -1.34
C ILE A 64 4.53 15.05 -1.65
N LEU A 65 4.37 14.46 -2.83
CA LEU A 65 3.09 13.86 -3.24
C LEU A 65 2.70 12.70 -2.30
N SER A 66 3.67 11.89 -1.88
CA SER A 66 3.46 10.80 -0.93
C SER A 66 2.98 11.34 0.42
N ILE A 67 3.65 12.37 0.94
CA ILE A 67 3.28 13.00 2.22
C ILE A 67 1.85 13.54 2.15
N ILE A 68 1.51 14.26 1.07
CA ILE A 68 0.16 14.80 0.87
C ILE A 68 -0.87 13.66 0.85
N PHE A 69 -0.61 12.62 0.05
CA PHE A 69 -1.52 11.48 -0.12
C PHE A 69 -1.70 10.72 1.20
N ILE A 70 -0.60 10.46 1.91
CA ILE A 70 -0.61 9.72 3.18
C ILE A 70 -1.28 10.55 4.28
N SER A 71 -1.03 11.88 4.31
CA SER A 71 -1.70 12.79 5.24
C SER A 71 -3.22 12.81 5.02
N TRP A 72 -3.65 12.81 3.75
CA TRP A 72 -5.07 12.70 3.39
C TRP A 72 -5.67 11.38 3.89
N ILE A 73 -4.94 10.27 3.75
CA ILE A 73 -5.37 8.96 4.27
C ILE A 73 -5.46 9.01 5.80
N GLY A 74 -4.45 9.57 6.48
CA GLY A 74 -4.42 9.73 7.92
C GLY A 74 -5.64 10.52 8.43
N TYR A 75 -5.95 11.62 7.74
CA TYR A 75 -7.15 12.41 8.01
C TYR A 75 -8.41 11.53 7.91
N LYS A 76 -8.54 10.73 6.84
CA LYS A 76 -9.71 9.83 6.67
C LYS A 76 -9.79 8.79 7.81
N ILE A 77 -8.65 8.27 8.27
CA ILE A 77 -8.59 7.29 9.37
C ILE A 77 -9.06 7.92 10.69
N ILE A 78 -8.63 9.16 11.00
CA ILE A 78 -9.02 9.86 12.23
C ILE A 78 -10.55 9.98 12.30
N PHE A 79 -11.18 10.37 11.20
CA PHE A 79 -12.63 10.62 11.16
C PHE A 79 -13.45 9.35 10.81
N MET A 80 -12.79 8.21 10.68
CA MET A 80 -13.46 6.93 10.43
C MET A 80 -14.16 6.45 11.70
N ASP A 81 -15.41 6.03 11.58
CA ASP A 81 -16.11 5.39 12.68
C ASP A 81 -15.92 3.87 12.58
N LEU A 82 -15.22 3.29 13.56
CA LEU A 82 -15.02 1.84 13.64
C LEU A 82 -16.17 1.14 14.37
N SER A 83 -17.18 1.87 14.85
CA SER A 83 -18.35 1.31 15.53
C SER A 83 -19.31 0.70 14.50
N VAL A 84 -19.70 -0.55 14.72
CA VAL A 84 -20.66 -1.25 13.87
C VAL A 84 -22.06 -0.63 13.96
N LYS A 85 -22.34 0.04 15.07
CA LYS A 85 -23.69 0.56 15.39
C LYS A 85 -24.06 1.83 14.63
N LYS A 86 -23.08 2.62 14.19
CA LYS A 86 -23.36 3.83 13.42
C LYS A 86 -23.15 3.59 11.94
N LYS A 87 -24.20 3.71 11.15
CA LYS A 87 -24.13 3.82 9.68
C LYS A 87 -23.53 5.20 9.33
N SER A 88 -22.25 5.41 9.66
CA SER A 88 -21.57 6.62 9.18
C SER A 88 -21.41 6.53 7.66
N THR A 89 -21.34 7.66 7.02
CA THR A 89 -20.92 7.79 5.62
C THR A 89 -19.47 7.30 5.55
N ILE A 90 -19.33 5.99 5.39
CA ILE A 90 -18.04 5.34 5.40
C ILE A 90 -17.33 5.72 4.10
N TRP A 91 -16.19 6.39 4.24
CA TRP A 91 -15.32 6.63 3.09
C TRP A 91 -14.96 5.28 2.46
N ALA A 92 -15.39 5.09 1.23
CA ALA A 92 -15.06 3.91 0.43
C ALA A 92 -14.12 4.37 -0.69
N PRO A 93 -12.83 4.05 -0.58
CA PRO A 93 -11.91 4.43 -1.65
C PRO A 93 -12.29 3.71 -2.93
N ARG A 94 -12.32 4.46 -4.01
CA ARG A 94 -12.63 3.93 -5.34
C ARG A 94 -11.37 3.27 -5.94
N PHE A 95 -11.58 2.53 -7.01
CA PHE A 95 -10.51 1.82 -7.73
C PHE A 95 -9.30 2.73 -8.03
N TYR A 96 -9.55 3.93 -8.55
CA TYR A 96 -8.45 4.84 -8.94
C TYR A 96 -7.59 5.32 -7.78
N HIS A 97 -8.13 5.38 -6.55
CA HIS A 97 -7.33 5.73 -5.37
C HIS A 97 -6.26 4.65 -5.11
N GLY A 98 -6.62 3.37 -5.32
CA GLY A 98 -5.68 2.26 -5.13
C GLY A 98 -4.56 2.27 -6.16
N LEU A 99 -4.84 2.70 -7.40
CA LEU A 99 -3.83 2.79 -8.45
C LEU A 99 -2.72 3.80 -8.11
N LEU A 100 -2.98 4.78 -7.25
CA LEU A 100 -2.00 5.80 -6.86
C LEU A 100 -1.11 5.39 -5.68
N VAL A 101 -1.47 4.31 -4.95
CA VAL A 101 -0.82 3.96 -3.68
C VAL A 101 0.68 3.67 -3.88
N HIS A 102 1.03 2.84 -4.86
CA HIS A 102 2.43 2.48 -5.10
C HIS A 102 3.18 3.51 -5.95
N PRO A 103 2.61 4.04 -7.06
CA PRO A 103 3.33 5.05 -7.84
C PRO A 103 3.71 6.31 -7.07
N LEU A 104 2.90 6.71 -6.07
CA LEU A 104 3.23 7.86 -5.21
C LEU A 104 4.18 7.50 -4.06
N ASN A 105 4.54 6.23 -3.88
CA ASN A 105 5.35 5.78 -2.75
C ASN A 105 6.80 5.48 -3.21
N PRO A 106 7.78 6.35 -2.90
CA PRO A 106 9.17 6.15 -3.34
C PRO A 106 9.78 4.84 -2.83
N LYS A 107 9.36 4.35 -1.67
CA LYS A 107 9.78 3.05 -1.15
C LYS A 107 9.40 1.92 -2.12
N ALA A 108 8.24 2.01 -2.78
CA ALA A 108 7.82 0.99 -3.74
C ALA A 108 8.77 0.96 -4.95
N TRP A 109 9.17 2.13 -5.44
CA TRP A 109 10.13 2.25 -6.55
C TRP A 109 11.47 1.65 -6.16
N MET A 110 12.06 2.06 -5.00
CA MET A 110 13.32 1.51 -4.51
C MET A 110 13.27 -0.01 -4.37
N MET A 111 12.19 -0.53 -3.80
CA MET A 111 12.03 -1.97 -3.58
C MET A 111 12.00 -2.76 -4.89
N ILE A 112 11.34 -2.22 -5.91
CA ILE A 112 11.28 -2.86 -7.24
C ILE A 112 12.66 -2.77 -7.93
N THR A 113 13.32 -1.62 -7.86
CA THR A 113 14.68 -1.44 -8.39
C THR A 113 15.63 -2.45 -7.75
N LEU A 114 15.62 -2.58 -6.42
CA LEU A 114 16.46 -3.56 -5.71
C LEU A 114 16.14 -5.00 -6.12
N ALA A 115 14.87 -5.32 -6.37
CA ALA A 115 14.50 -6.65 -6.83
C ALA A 115 15.12 -6.95 -8.21
N PHE A 116 15.11 -5.97 -9.14
CA PHE A 116 15.72 -6.15 -10.46
C PHE A 116 17.25 -6.18 -10.39
N THR A 117 17.88 -5.31 -9.58
CA THR A 117 19.33 -5.29 -9.45
C THR A 117 19.87 -6.59 -8.85
N ALA A 118 19.09 -7.26 -7.99
CA ALA A 118 19.46 -8.58 -7.45
C ALA A 118 19.60 -9.64 -8.55
N PHE A 119 18.88 -9.49 -9.68
CA PHE A 119 18.97 -10.41 -10.82
C PHE A 119 19.92 -9.91 -11.91
N GLN A 120 20.41 -8.67 -11.81
CA GLN A 120 21.24 -8.06 -12.85
C GLN A 120 22.53 -8.84 -13.11
N SER A 121 23.18 -9.36 -12.06
CA SER A 121 24.40 -10.16 -12.16
C SER A 121 24.20 -11.49 -12.88
N GLN A 122 22.95 -11.98 -12.92
CA GLN A 122 22.58 -13.24 -13.59
C GLN A 122 22.11 -13.00 -15.05
N GLY A 123 22.03 -11.73 -15.47
CA GLY A 123 21.50 -11.33 -16.77
C GLY A 123 19.98 -11.19 -16.73
N ILE A 124 19.49 -9.98 -16.96
CA ILE A 124 18.03 -9.74 -17.07
C ILE A 124 17.59 -10.19 -18.46
N SER A 125 16.81 -11.25 -18.50
CA SER A 125 16.21 -11.76 -19.74
C SER A 125 14.78 -11.24 -19.90
N SER A 126 14.22 -11.45 -21.07
CA SER A 126 12.81 -11.13 -21.36
C SER A 126 11.83 -11.86 -20.43
N GLU A 127 12.26 -12.98 -19.83
CA GLU A 127 11.46 -13.77 -18.90
C GLU A 127 11.58 -13.29 -17.45
N THR A 128 12.63 -12.54 -17.12
CA THR A 128 12.86 -12.04 -15.77
C THR A 128 11.75 -11.05 -15.34
N ILE A 129 11.35 -10.15 -16.26
CA ILE A 129 10.35 -9.12 -15.97
C ILE A 129 8.99 -9.73 -15.60
N PRO A 130 8.38 -10.59 -16.46
CA PRO A 130 7.09 -11.19 -16.10
C PRO A 130 7.19 -12.10 -14.87
N THR A 131 8.33 -12.76 -14.65
CA THR A 131 8.54 -13.58 -13.45
C THR A 131 8.46 -12.72 -12.17
N ILE A 132 9.21 -11.62 -12.13
CA ILE A 132 9.17 -10.67 -11.00
C ILE A 132 7.75 -10.10 -10.85
N ALA A 133 7.13 -9.70 -11.96
CA ALA A 133 5.77 -9.13 -11.96
C ALA A 133 4.76 -10.12 -11.37
N MET A 134 4.83 -11.39 -11.75
CA MET A 134 3.94 -12.44 -11.27
C MET A 134 4.17 -12.74 -9.78
N ILE A 135 5.44 -12.84 -9.36
CA ILE A 135 5.79 -13.08 -7.95
C ILE A 135 5.20 -11.96 -7.07
N PHE A 136 5.43 -10.69 -7.46
CA PHE A 136 4.88 -9.54 -6.71
C PHE A 136 3.36 -9.55 -6.69
N LEU A 137 2.72 -9.88 -7.82
CA LEU A 137 1.27 -9.94 -7.93
C LEU A 137 0.69 -10.97 -6.95
N LEU A 138 1.25 -12.19 -6.93
CA LEU A 138 0.78 -13.26 -6.04
C LEU A 138 1.00 -12.90 -4.56
N ILE A 139 2.20 -12.41 -4.23
CA ILE A 139 2.53 -11.99 -2.85
C ILE A 139 1.56 -10.90 -2.40
N GLN A 140 1.31 -9.90 -3.25
CA GLN A 140 0.41 -8.79 -2.89
C GLN A 140 -1.03 -9.24 -2.72
N LEU A 141 -1.52 -10.13 -3.59
CA LEU A 141 -2.88 -10.67 -3.44
C LEU A 141 -3.06 -11.33 -2.07
N ILE A 142 -2.06 -12.11 -1.65
CA ILE A 142 -2.09 -12.79 -0.35
C ILE A 142 -2.04 -11.76 0.79
N PHE A 143 -1.00 -10.93 0.82
CA PHE A 143 -0.76 -10.04 1.97
C PHE A 143 -1.78 -8.91 2.08
N HIS A 144 -2.19 -8.31 0.95
CA HIS A 144 -3.21 -7.25 0.97
C HIS A 144 -4.57 -7.79 1.42
N SER A 145 -4.92 -9.01 0.97
CA SER A 145 -6.14 -9.68 1.44
C SER A 145 -6.04 -10.01 2.94
N ALA A 146 -4.87 -10.46 3.40
CA ALA A 146 -4.64 -10.74 4.82
C ALA A 146 -4.79 -9.47 5.69
N TRP A 147 -4.22 -8.34 5.26
CA TRP A 147 -4.36 -7.07 5.99
C TRP A 147 -5.83 -6.63 6.08
N PHE A 148 -6.58 -6.76 4.98
CA PHE A 148 -8.02 -6.51 5.00
C PHE A 148 -8.72 -7.46 5.99
N TRP A 149 -8.37 -8.75 5.95
CA TRP A 149 -8.98 -9.76 6.81
C TRP A 149 -8.70 -9.45 8.29
N PHE A 150 -7.48 -9.06 8.66
CA PHE A 150 -7.17 -8.64 10.02
C PHE A 150 -8.05 -7.46 10.47
N GLY A 151 -8.26 -6.48 9.60
CA GLY A 151 -9.19 -5.38 9.88
C GLY A 151 -10.63 -5.88 10.08
N SER A 152 -11.05 -6.90 9.32
CA SER A 152 -12.40 -7.46 9.46
C SER A 152 -12.60 -8.20 10.79
N LEU A 153 -11.53 -8.75 11.37
CA LEU A 153 -11.60 -9.33 12.71
C LEU A 153 -11.87 -8.25 13.77
N VAL A 154 -11.21 -7.10 13.63
CA VAL A 154 -11.43 -5.93 14.50
C VAL A 154 -12.90 -5.48 14.41
N ARG A 155 -13.44 -5.41 13.19
CA ARG A 155 -14.86 -5.05 12.98
C ARG A 155 -15.82 -6.04 13.68
N ARG A 156 -15.52 -7.34 13.60
CA ARG A 156 -16.37 -8.39 14.23
C ARG A 156 -16.31 -8.35 15.75
N ALA A 157 -15.20 -7.84 16.31
CA ALA A 157 -15.01 -7.73 17.76
C ALA A 157 -15.85 -6.63 18.39
N ASP A 158 -16.53 -5.78 17.59
CA ASP A 158 -17.40 -4.66 18.03
C ASP A 158 -16.76 -3.87 19.17
N LEU A 159 -15.63 -3.25 18.88
CA LEU A 159 -14.79 -2.59 19.87
C LEU A 159 -15.52 -1.47 20.62
N SER A 160 -15.26 -1.35 21.92
CA SER A 160 -15.65 -0.18 22.72
C SER A 160 -15.02 1.08 22.13
N GLU A 161 -15.57 2.25 22.46
CA GLU A 161 -15.02 3.55 22.00
C GLU A 161 -13.55 3.71 22.37
N LYS A 162 -13.17 3.29 23.58
CA LYS A 162 -11.79 3.33 24.06
C LYS A 162 -10.86 2.49 23.15
N ASN A 163 -11.26 1.24 22.89
CA ASN A 163 -10.46 0.32 22.07
C ASN A 163 -10.40 0.78 20.60
N SER A 164 -11.51 1.31 20.09
CA SER A 164 -11.56 1.93 18.74
C SER A 164 -10.56 3.07 18.61
N ARG A 165 -10.47 3.93 19.65
CA ARG A 165 -9.50 5.03 19.69
C ARG A 165 -8.05 4.51 19.68
N ILE A 166 -7.77 3.46 20.45
CA ILE A 166 -6.44 2.83 20.50
C ILE A 166 -6.06 2.32 19.09
N VAL A 167 -6.97 1.60 18.43
CA VAL A 167 -6.72 1.09 17.06
C VAL A 167 -6.41 2.23 16.10
N LYS A 168 -7.18 3.32 16.14
CA LYS A 168 -6.94 4.50 15.26
C LYS A 168 -5.56 5.10 15.52
N ILE A 169 -5.18 5.27 16.78
CA ILE A 169 -3.86 5.83 17.15
C ILE A 169 -2.75 4.90 16.66
N ALA A 170 -2.90 3.58 16.85
CA ALA A 170 -1.94 2.60 16.38
C ALA A 170 -1.77 2.65 14.86
N LEU A 171 -2.87 2.78 14.11
CA LEU A 171 -2.83 2.93 12.65
C LEU A 171 -2.10 4.21 12.23
N LEU A 172 -2.36 5.33 12.93
CA LEU A 172 -1.70 6.61 12.63
C LEU A 172 -0.20 6.54 12.92
N ILE A 173 0.17 5.97 14.07
CA ILE A 173 1.59 5.79 14.42
C ILE A 173 2.27 4.90 13.37
N SER A 174 1.64 3.78 12.98
CA SER A 174 2.17 2.88 11.95
C SER A 174 2.33 3.60 10.59
N LEU A 175 1.37 4.47 10.25
CA LEU A 175 1.41 5.24 9.02
C LEU A 175 2.58 6.23 9.02
N ILE A 176 2.74 6.98 10.13
CA ILE A 176 3.87 7.92 10.30
C ILE A 176 5.19 7.16 10.26
N ALA A 177 5.29 6.07 11.01
CA ALA A 177 6.48 5.21 11.03
C ALA A 177 6.84 4.72 9.63
N SER A 178 5.83 4.30 8.84
CA SER A 178 6.08 3.82 7.47
C SER A 178 6.66 4.90 6.55
N ILE A 179 6.30 6.16 6.78
CA ILE A 179 6.88 7.30 6.06
C ILE A 179 8.35 7.46 6.49
N VAL A 180 8.58 7.58 7.79
CA VAL A 180 9.94 7.80 8.34
C VAL A 180 10.88 6.71 7.83
N PHE A 181 10.49 5.43 8.00
CA PHE A 181 11.32 4.29 7.57
C PHE A 181 11.43 4.14 6.04
N SER A 182 10.70 4.94 5.26
CA SER A 182 10.87 4.94 3.80
C SER A 182 12.07 5.81 3.37
N TYR A 183 12.60 6.64 4.28
CA TYR A 183 13.68 7.59 3.96
C TYR A 183 15.01 7.24 4.65
N TYR A 184 15.03 6.16 5.44
CA TYR A 184 16.24 5.61 6.06
C TYR A 184 16.51 4.17 5.58
#